data_1a9193be7dc49b3f7e02ba5017697603
#
_entry.id   1a9193be7dc49b3f7e02ba5017697603
#
_cell.length_a   1.000
_cell.length_b   1.000
_cell.length_c   1.000
_cell.angle_alpha   90.00
_cell.angle_beta   90.00
_cell.angle_gamma   90.00
#
_symmetry.space_group_name_H-M   'P 1'
#
loop_
_entity.id
_entity.type
_entity.pdbx_description
1 polymer ?
#
loop_
_entity_poly.entity_id
_entity_poly.type
_entity_poly.pdbx_seq_one_letter_code
_entity_poly.pdbx_strand_id
1 'polypeptide(L)'
;MLQLLEARERMFWLSTMRIHFPERISVQLSALLVGLALTGQTQAQGPSESLKQADAEYREGVAALNRNDLATAQSKFEDVVRLAPSAQQGHAALGAVLQREGQLKAATAELEKAMAIKPGDASVQLNLAAAYEQMGVPSKAVPIYAKAAAAAKAQQKPLPAGVLASYARVLAATGQSAAAIARMKDAAAQQPGNPQFHDDLGTLYAQAQDWAHAEQEFAAVIRLEPDFAAAHLHLGFVFQAEQKPDAVQEWLQAYKLAPQDPTVALMVGQALAEAGQDEQAEAILERAHEFAPHSAQAAYQLALVLQRVNRVDEAIQLLKSVVEAEPTNVDALVNLGLALTQAHQARDAVPYLQHAIALKPDDATAHQNLAAALLQVNETADAVVELQAALQLTPDSPQLHYNLGAAYKIEDDAARAIPELETAAKLDPKAYEPQYLLGVLYMQQARYQEAAPRLEASLKLHPQNGDGWATLGSVYNKLDRLPEAVAALQQAIKQLPDQADPHLTLAAILVKQKQPEAAAEERKTAANLMRAHMNFQRAEVATGSGKSLLASGRIDDAVVEFCNAISFDPQYAEAHLELASALEKQGNAADASAERARAKAIEGPGGDSQQAQHGPAICGKK
;
A
#
# COMPACT_ATOMS: atom_id res chain seq x y z
N MET A 1 13.58 8.30 7.33
CA MET A 1 12.66 7.21 6.98
C MET A 1 11.84 7.54 5.73
N LEU A 2 11.16 8.70 5.67
CA LEU A 2 10.46 9.14 4.44
C LEU A 2 11.35 9.13 3.17
N GLN A 3 12.59 9.63 3.23
CA GLN A 3 13.50 9.65 2.07
C GLN A 3 13.99 8.26 1.62
N LEU A 4 14.07 7.26 2.50
CA LEU A 4 14.41 5.87 2.14
C LEU A 4 13.19 5.11 1.61
N LEU A 5 11.99 5.39 2.11
CA LEU A 5 10.73 4.93 1.56
C LEU A 5 10.50 5.54 0.17
N GLU A 6 10.66 6.85 0.02
CA GLU A 6 10.59 7.53 -1.29
C GLU A 6 11.59 6.99 -2.32
N ALA A 7 12.81 6.64 -1.91
CA ALA A 7 13.81 6.05 -2.81
C ALA A 7 13.46 4.60 -3.18
N ARG A 8 12.87 3.82 -2.27
CA ARG A 8 12.45 2.44 -2.48
C ARG A 8 11.18 2.38 -3.33
N GLU A 9 10.24 3.28 -3.11
CA GLU A 9 9.02 3.46 -3.89
C GLU A 9 9.34 3.95 -5.31
N ARG A 10 10.23 4.93 -5.48
CA ARG A 10 10.71 5.38 -6.80
C ARG A 10 11.36 4.24 -7.59
N MET A 11 12.12 3.33 -6.93
CA MET A 11 12.70 2.16 -7.60
C MET A 11 11.63 1.12 -7.97
N PHE A 12 10.57 0.97 -7.18
CA PHE A 12 9.47 0.06 -7.48
C PHE A 12 8.72 0.51 -8.75
N TRP A 13 8.40 1.80 -8.87
CA TRP A 13 7.72 2.35 -10.06
C TRP A 13 8.58 2.25 -11.32
N LEU A 14 9.88 2.52 -11.20
CA LEU A 14 10.81 2.34 -12.32
C LEU A 14 10.96 0.85 -12.71
N SER A 15 10.72 -0.07 -11.79
CA SER A 15 10.73 -1.53 -12.07
C SER A 15 9.41 -2.04 -12.62
N THR A 16 8.29 -1.38 -12.31
CA THR A 16 6.95 -1.72 -12.83
C THR A 16 6.64 -1.06 -14.17
N MET A 17 7.31 0.03 -14.54
CA MET A 17 7.41 0.48 -15.93
C MET A 17 8.20 -0.56 -16.73
N ARG A 18 7.73 -1.80 -16.74
CA ARG A 18 8.21 -2.81 -17.67
C ARG A 18 7.75 -2.38 -19.04
N ILE A 19 8.70 -2.25 -19.97
CA ILE A 19 8.40 -2.21 -21.40
C ILE A 19 7.43 -3.36 -21.62
N HIS A 20 6.16 -3.02 -21.85
CA HIS A 20 5.12 -4.03 -22.04
C HIS A 20 5.53 -4.82 -23.27
N PHE A 21 5.77 -6.12 -23.11
CA PHE A 21 5.86 -7.02 -24.25
C PHE A 21 4.41 -7.18 -24.73
N PRO A 22 3.99 -6.53 -25.84
CA PRO A 22 2.67 -6.82 -26.36
C PRO A 22 2.67 -8.31 -26.73
N GLU A 23 1.69 -9.05 -26.21
CA GLU A 23 1.46 -10.47 -26.56
C GLU A 23 1.32 -10.71 -28.06
N ARG A 24 1.28 -9.63 -28.84
CA ARG A 24 1.24 -9.63 -30.30
C ARG A 24 2.33 -8.75 -30.88
N ILE A 25 3.60 -9.12 -30.69
CA ILE A 25 4.56 -8.78 -31.72
C ILE A 25 4.28 -9.76 -32.87
N SER A 26 3.33 -9.42 -33.72
CA SER A 26 3.45 -9.82 -35.11
C SER A 26 4.69 -9.09 -35.65
N VAL A 27 5.89 -9.63 -35.32
CA VAL A 27 6.99 -9.41 -36.22
C VAL A 27 6.38 -9.77 -37.57
N GLN A 28 6.04 -8.74 -38.36
CA GLN A 28 5.84 -8.96 -39.79
C GLN A 28 7.17 -9.52 -40.28
N LEU A 29 7.31 -10.85 -40.13
CA LEU A 29 8.14 -11.66 -40.98
C LEU A 29 7.47 -11.59 -42.37
N SER A 30 7.34 -10.33 -42.86
CA SER A 30 6.98 -10.00 -44.21
C SER A 30 8.07 -10.60 -45.05
N ALA A 31 7.79 -11.81 -45.55
CA ALA A 31 8.24 -12.29 -46.86
C ALA A 31 9.69 -11.95 -47.24
N LEU A 32 10.66 -12.35 -46.44
CA LEU A 32 12.02 -12.62 -46.96
C LEU A 32 12.23 -14.14 -47.09
N LEU A 33 11.16 -14.89 -47.31
CA LEU A 33 11.19 -16.20 -47.93
C LEU A 33 11.22 -16.00 -49.46
N VAL A 34 12.28 -15.31 -49.92
CA VAL A 34 12.65 -15.37 -51.34
C VAL A 34 13.05 -16.82 -51.60
N GLY A 35 12.29 -17.45 -52.47
CA GLY A 35 12.56 -18.80 -52.95
C GLY A 35 14.01 -18.93 -53.48
N LEU A 36 14.88 -19.45 -52.64
CA LEU A 36 16.17 -19.97 -53.02
C LEU A 36 16.04 -21.48 -53.01
N ALA A 37 16.01 -22.03 -54.22
CA ALA A 37 16.16 -23.46 -54.43
C ALA A 37 17.28 -24.02 -53.56
N LEU A 38 17.08 -25.21 -52.98
CA LEU A 38 18.10 -25.98 -52.25
C LEU A 38 19.23 -26.41 -53.21
N THR A 39 20.00 -25.43 -53.69
CA THR A 39 21.16 -25.71 -54.57
C THR A 39 22.41 -25.76 -53.70
N GLY A 40 22.69 -26.93 -53.14
CA GLY A 40 24.05 -27.30 -52.75
C GLY A 40 24.88 -27.50 -53.99
N GLN A 41 25.95 -26.70 -54.19
CA GLN A 41 26.95 -27.00 -55.22
C GLN A 41 27.70 -28.28 -54.83
N THR A 42 27.31 -29.41 -55.40
CA THR A 42 28.15 -30.60 -55.59
C THR A 42 28.00 -31.06 -57.01
N GLN A 43 29.17 -31.41 -57.59
CA GLN A 43 29.32 -31.84 -58.94
C GLN A 43 28.36 -33.00 -59.37
N ALA A 44 27.67 -32.81 -60.47
CA ALA A 44 27.26 -33.83 -61.46
C ALA A 44 26.57 -35.14 -60.99
N GLN A 45 25.65 -35.04 -60.04
CA GLN A 45 24.52 -35.97 -59.87
C GLN A 45 23.31 -35.13 -59.49
N GLY A 46 22.16 -35.38 -60.19
CA GLY A 46 20.93 -34.65 -59.90
C GLY A 46 20.55 -34.74 -58.39
N PRO A 47 19.76 -33.80 -57.82
CA PRO A 47 19.41 -33.80 -56.41
C PRO A 47 18.82 -35.16 -56.03
N SER A 48 19.28 -35.69 -54.86
CA SER A 48 18.77 -36.97 -54.35
C SER A 48 17.23 -36.90 -54.18
N GLU A 49 16.55 -38.02 -54.31
CA GLU A 49 15.09 -38.08 -54.19
C GLU A 49 14.63 -37.48 -52.86
N SER A 50 15.39 -37.65 -51.77
CA SER A 50 15.13 -37.05 -50.47
C SER A 50 15.20 -35.52 -50.51
N LEU A 51 16.08 -34.90 -51.27
CA LEU A 51 16.16 -33.44 -51.41
C LEU A 51 15.00 -32.87 -52.21
N LYS A 52 14.52 -33.58 -53.25
CA LYS A 52 13.33 -33.18 -54.00
C LYS A 52 12.07 -33.24 -53.14
N GLN A 53 11.96 -34.28 -52.29
CA GLN A 53 10.87 -34.42 -51.34
C GLN A 53 10.95 -33.32 -50.26
N ALA A 54 12.12 -33.03 -49.71
CA ALA A 54 12.32 -31.95 -48.77
C ALA A 54 11.91 -30.58 -49.36
N ASP A 55 12.20 -30.30 -50.63
CA ASP A 55 11.77 -29.06 -51.28
C ASP A 55 10.24 -28.99 -51.46
N ALA A 56 9.58 -30.11 -51.73
CA ALA A 56 8.12 -30.17 -51.79
C ALA A 56 7.49 -29.90 -50.42
N GLU A 57 7.95 -30.58 -49.35
CA GLU A 57 7.50 -30.37 -47.97
C GLU A 57 7.74 -28.92 -47.52
N TYR A 58 8.89 -28.33 -47.90
CA TYR A 58 9.19 -26.93 -47.57
C TYR A 58 8.18 -25.97 -48.19
N ARG A 59 7.82 -26.17 -49.48
CA ARG A 59 6.81 -25.35 -50.18
C ARG A 59 5.42 -25.50 -49.55
N GLU A 60 5.05 -26.72 -49.15
CA GLU A 60 3.79 -26.97 -48.44
C GLU A 60 3.76 -26.28 -47.06
N GLY A 61 4.86 -26.38 -46.30
CA GLY A 61 5.03 -25.71 -45.04
C GLY A 61 4.90 -24.17 -45.16
N VAL A 62 5.54 -23.58 -46.18
CA VAL A 62 5.40 -22.14 -46.50
C VAL A 62 3.96 -21.80 -46.87
N ALA A 63 3.28 -22.62 -47.65
CA ALA A 63 1.88 -22.41 -48.02
C ALA A 63 0.95 -22.50 -46.79
N ALA A 64 1.20 -23.42 -45.87
CA ALA A 64 0.48 -23.53 -44.61
C ALA A 64 0.72 -22.29 -43.73
N LEU A 65 1.97 -21.84 -43.61
CA LEU A 65 2.34 -20.65 -42.87
C LEU A 65 1.65 -19.38 -43.37
N ASN A 66 1.52 -19.25 -44.71
CA ASN A 66 0.82 -18.13 -45.34
C ASN A 66 -0.70 -18.16 -45.08
N ARG A 67 -1.28 -19.32 -44.77
CA ARG A 67 -2.67 -19.48 -44.31
C ARG A 67 -2.83 -19.40 -42.82
N ASN A 68 -1.72 -19.10 -42.08
CA ASN A 68 -1.65 -19.11 -40.62
C ASN A 68 -1.98 -20.48 -39.97
N ASP A 69 -1.80 -21.57 -40.73
CA ASP A 69 -1.93 -22.93 -40.24
C ASP A 69 -0.58 -23.39 -39.66
N LEU A 70 -0.34 -23.02 -38.39
CA LEU A 70 0.95 -23.26 -37.74
C LEU A 70 1.21 -24.74 -37.55
N ALA A 71 0.19 -25.53 -37.17
CA ALA A 71 0.35 -26.97 -36.93
C ALA A 71 0.78 -27.74 -38.19
N THR A 72 0.14 -27.47 -39.33
CA THR A 72 0.57 -28.04 -40.60
C THR A 72 1.95 -27.55 -41.02
N ALA A 73 2.25 -26.25 -40.81
CA ALA A 73 3.56 -25.69 -41.11
C ALA A 73 4.67 -26.36 -40.29
N GLN A 74 4.45 -26.57 -38.99
CA GLN A 74 5.39 -27.26 -38.11
C GLN A 74 5.66 -28.67 -38.62
N SER A 75 4.62 -29.48 -38.82
CA SER A 75 4.76 -30.87 -39.30
C SER A 75 5.55 -30.95 -40.61
N LYS A 76 5.26 -30.05 -41.56
CA LYS A 76 5.96 -30.01 -42.85
C LYS A 76 7.43 -29.61 -42.69
N PHE A 77 7.76 -28.64 -41.85
CA PHE A 77 9.16 -28.26 -41.61
C PHE A 77 9.92 -29.30 -40.77
N GLU A 78 9.27 -30.07 -39.91
CA GLU A 78 9.85 -31.24 -39.24
C GLU A 78 10.23 -32.32 -40.27
N ASP A 79 9.37 -32.57 -41.26
CA ASP A 79 9.68 -33.46 -42.37
C ASP A 79 10.88 -32.96 -43.21
N VAL A 80 10.97 -31.64 -43.45
CA VAL A 80 12.14 -31.04 -44.13
C VAL A 80 13.42 -31.30 -43.33
N VAL A 81 13.41 -31.06 -42.03
CA VAL A 81 14.57 -31.29 -41.17
C VAL A 81 14.97 -32.77 -41.13
N ARG A 82 13.99 -33.68 -41.13
CA ARG A 82 14.23 -35.12 -41.17
C ARG A 82 14.82 -35.59 -42.49
N LEU A 83 14.30 -35.07 -43.64
CA LEU A 83 14.74 -35.43 -44.98
C LEU A 83 16.08 -34.80 -45.40
N ALA A 84 16.34 -33.58 -44.90
CA ALA A 84 17.52 -32.79 -45.22
C ALA A 84 18.09 -32.09 -43.93
N PRO A 85 18.70 -32.84 -42.99
CA PRO A 85 19.13 -32.31 -41.71
C PRO A 85 20.31 -31.31 -41.78
N SER A 86 20.94 -31.18 -42.93
CA SER A 86 21.97 -30.17 -43.20
C SER A 86 21.41 -28.92 -43.92
N ALA A 87 20.09 -28.87 -44.18
CA ALA A 87 19.46 -27.73 -44.83
C ALA A 87 19.14 -26.63 -43.80
N GLN A 88 19.91 -25.56 -43.79
CA GLN A 88 19.72 -24.41 -42.89
C GLN A 88 18.30 -23.86 -42.95
N GLN A 89 17.68 -23.80 -44.13
CA GLN A 89 16.33 -23.27 -44.36
C GLN A 89 15.24 -24.06 -43.59
N GLY A 90 15.38 -25.39 -43.50
CA GLY A 90 14.45 -26.27 -42.79
C GLY A 90 14.46 -25.94 -41.29
N HIS A 91 15.64 -25.90 -40.67
CA HIS A 91 15.81 -25.55 -39.28
C HIS A 91 15.34 -24.09 -38.98
N ALA A 92 15.65 -23.14 -39.86
CA ALA A 92 15.24 -21.75 -39.71
C ALA A 92 13.71 -21.59 -39.80
N ALA A 93 13.05 -22.28 -40.73
CA ALA A 93 11.60 -22.24 -40.90
C ALA A 93 10.88 -22.93 -39.73
N LEU A 94 11.37 -24.08 -39.26
CA LEU A 94 10.84 -24.78 -38.11
C LEU A 94 10.98 -23.91 -36.84
N GLY A 95 12.16 -23.32 -36.62
CA GLY A 95 12.39 -22.43 -35.52
C GLY A 95 11.46 -21.22 -35.51
N ALA A 96 11.19 -20.62 -36.69
CA ALA A 96 10.25 -19.50 -36.81
C ALA A 96 8.80 -19.88 -36.51
N VAL A 97 8.35 -21.08 -36.89
CA VAL A 97 7.01 -21.59 -36.58
C VAL A 97 6.88 -21.86 -35.07
N LEU A 98 7.84 -22.59 -34.49
CA LEU A 98 7.89 -22.90 -33.05
C LEU A 98 7.88 -21.62 -32.20
N GLN A 99 8.55 -20.57 -32.64
CA GLN A 99 8.51 -19.26 -31.99
C GLN A 99 7.11 -18.65 -32.01
N ARG A 100 6.37 -18.75 -33.13
CA ARG A 100 4.98 -18.27 -33.22
C ARG A 100 4.01 -19.06 -32.33
N GLU A 101 4.29 -20.35 -32.13
CA GLU A 101 3.52 -21.23 -31.24
C GLU A 101 3.88 -21.05 -29.74
N GLY A 102 4.85 -20.18 -29.43
CA GLY A 102 5.32 -19.97 -28.06
C GLY A 102 6.26 -21.07 -27.53
N GLN A 103 6.65 -22.04 -28.40
CA GLN A 103 7.58 -23.12 -28.05
C GLN A 103 9.04 -22.63 -28.05
N LEU A 104 9.34 -21.60 -27.28
CA LEU A 104 10.58 -20.80 -27.39
C LEU A 104 11.86 -21.62 -27.21
N LYS A 105 11.87 -22.62 -26.29
CA LYS A 105 13.04 -23.48 -26.08
C LYS A 105 13.34 -24.33 -27.32
N ALA A 106 12.32 -24.90 -27.96
CA ALA A 106 12.47 -25.68 -29.20
C ALA A 106 12.87 -24.76 -30.36
N ALA A 107 12.25 -23.58 -30.46
CA ALA A 107 12.56 -22.57 -31.48
C ALA A 107 14.02 -22.16 -31.44
N THR A 108 14.56 -21.82 -30.25
CA THR A 108 15.99 -21.46 -30.12
C THR A 108 16.92 -22.59 -30.48
N ALA A 109 16.60 -23.86 -30.13
CA ALA A 109 17.41 -25.01 -30.48
C ALA A 109 17.48 -25.20 -32.02
N GLU A 110 16.37 -25.05 -32.75
CA GLU A 110 16.36 -25.15 -34.18
C GLU A 110 17.07 -23.97 -34.87
N LEU A 111 16.90 -22.76 -34.36
CA LEU A 111 17.60 -21.57 -34.87
C LEU A 111 19.11 -21.62 -34.60
N GLU A 112 19.55 -22.17 -33.46
CA GLU A 112 20.98 -22.42 -33.17
C GLU A 112 21.58 -23.43 -34.18
N LYS A 113 20.86 -24.53 -34.53
CA LYS A 113 21.28 -25.46 -35.56
C LYS A 113 21.38 -24.77 -36.92
N ALA A 114 20.36 -23.97 -37.29
CA ALA A 114 20.39 -23.21 -38.55
C ALA A 114 21.59 -22.26 -38.59
N MET A 115 21.91 -21.60 -37.48
CA MET A 115 23.07 -20.70 -37.36
C MET A 115 24.39 -21.45 -37.40
N ALA A 116 24.46 -22.66 -36.83
CA ALA A 116 25.66 -23.51 -36.91
C ALA A 116 25.96 -23.93 -38.35
N ILE A 117 24.93 -24.23 -39.16
CA ILE A 117 25.08 -24.61 -40.58
C ILE A 117 25.55 -23.40 -41.40
N LYS A 118 24.97 -22.22 -41.19
CA LYS A 118 25.35 -21.00 -41.91
C LYS A 118 25.40 -19.79 -40.99
N PRO A 119 26.55 -19.53 -40.35
CA PRO A 119 26.71 -18.49 -39.31
C PRO A 119 26.51 -17.05 -39.80
N GLY A 120 26.56 -16.81 -41.11
CA GLY A 120 26.44 -15.47 -41.70
C GLY A 120 25.03 -15.06 -42.11
N ASP A 121 24.01 -15.88 -41.87
CA ASP A 121 22.65 -15.58 -42.27
C ASP A 121 22.00 -14.59 -41.27
N ALA A 122 21.83 -13.34 -41.75
CA ALA A 122 21.30 -12.26 -40.92
C ALA A 122 19.84 -12.50 -40.45
N SER A 123 19.01 -13.16 -41.27
CA SER A 123 17.64 -13.45 -40.91
C SER A 123 17.55 -14.46 -39.77
N VAL A 124 18.37 -15.51 -39.82
CA VAL A 124 18.44 -16.51 -38.73
C VAL A 124 18.99 -15.90 -37.47
N GLN A 125 20.02 -15.04 -37.56
CA GLN A 125 20.55 -14.33 -36.42
C GLN A 125 19.47 -13.47 -35.76
N LEU A 126 18.71 -12.68 -36.49
CA LEU A 126 17.66 -11.82 -35.97
C LEU A 126 16.50 -12.63 -35.37
N ASN A 127 16.08 -13.72 -35.99
CA ASN A 127 15.06 -14.59 -35.40
C ASN A 127 15.54 -15.25 -34.10
N LEU A 128 16.80 -15.67 -34.02
CA LEU A 128 17.39 -16.25 -32.82
C LEU A 128 17.46 -15.18 -31.69
N ALA A 129 17.87 -13.95 -32.02
CA ALA A 129 17.90 -12.86 -31.06
C ALA A 129 16.51 -12.53 -30.54
N ALA A 130 15.49 -12.49 -31.41
CA ALA A 130 14.10 -12.28 -31.02
C ALA A 130 13.55 -13.44 -30.17
N ALA A 131 13.93 -14.69 -30.46
CA ALA A 131 13.55 -15.82 -29.61
C ALA A 131 14.17 -15.75 -28.21
N TYR A 132 15.44 -15.34 -28.08
CA TYR A 132 16.06 -15.10 -26.78
C TYR A 132 15.43 -13.91 -26.02
N GLU A 133 15.04 -12.84 -26.74
CA GLU A 133 14.28 -11.73 -26.15
C GLU A 133 12.98 -12.24 -25.53
N GLN A 134 12.18 -13.01 -26.30
CA GLN A 134 10.91 -13.58 -25.83
C GLN A 134 11.09 -14.60 -24.68
N MET A 135 12.20 -15.33 -24.64
CA MET A 135 12.55 -16.22 -23.54
C MET A 135 12.97 -15.49 -22.25
N GLY A 136 13.12 -14.18 -22.27
CA GLY A 136 13.65 -13.42 -21.14
C GLY A 136 15.13 -13.64 -20.88
N VAL A 137 15.92 -13.94 -21.93
CA VAL A 137 17.38 -14.13 -21.86
C VAL A 137 18.11 -13.05 -22.68
N PRO A 138 17.97 -11.76 -22.32
CA PRO A 138 18.48 -10.65 -23.11
C PRO A 138 20.02 -10.66 -23.26
N SER A 139 20.74 -11.23 -22.31
CA SER A 139 22.20 -11.36 -22.36
C SER A 139 22.70 -12.16 -23.57
N LYS A 140 21.90 -13.13 -24.08
CA LYS A 140 22.22 -13.87 -25.30
C LYS A 140 21.79 -13.12 -26.57
N ALA A 141 20.75 -12.31 -26.51
CA ALA A 141 20.24 -11.53 -27.65
C ALA A 141 21.15 -10.34 -28.00
N VAL A 142 21.66 -9.61 -27.00
CA VAL A 142 22.48 -8.39 -27.18
C VAL A 142 23.65 -8.60 -28.16
N PRO A 143 24.54 -9.61 -28.02
CA PRO A 143 25.67 -9.76 -28.92
C PRO A 143 25.24 -10.07 -30.37
N ILE A 144 24.10 -10.72 -30.57
CA ILE A 144 23.58 -11.05 -31.89
C ILE A 144 23.06 -9.77 -32.57
N TYR A 145 22.25 -8.98 -31.87
CA TYR A 145 21.80 -7.68 -32.39
C TYR A 145 22.96 -6.72 -32.63
N ALA A 146 23.97 -6.68 -31.76
CA ALA A 146 25.17 -5.86 -31.94
C ALA A 146 25.92 -6.23 -33.23
N LYS A 147 26.09 -7.53 -33.49
CA LYS A 147 26.73 -8.03 -34.73
C LYS A 147 25.91 -7.67 -35.97
N ALA A 148 24.58 -7.83 -35.90
CA ALA A 148 23.69 -7.43 -36.98
C ALA A 148 23.74 -5.92 -37.27
N ALA A 149 23.77 -5.10 -36.21
CA ALA A 149 23.90 -3.63 -36.33
C ALA A 149 25.24 -3.21 -36.93
N ALA A 150 26.33 -3.87 -36.55
CA ALA A 150 27.66 -3.62 -37.13
C ALA A 150 27.70 -4.00 -38.64
N ALA A 151 27.10 -5.12 -39.02
CA ALA A 151 27.01 -5.54 -40.42
C ALA A 151 26.14 -4.58 -41.23
N ALA A 152 25.01 -4.16 -40.72
CA ALA A 152 24.11 -3.19 -41.33
C ALA A 152 24.81 -1.85 -41.57
N LYS A 153 25.59 -1.36 -40.59
CA LYS A 153 26.39 -0.15 -40.69
C LYS A 153 27.47 -0.27 -41.80
N ALA A 154 28.17 -1.40 -41.83
CA ALA A 154 29.20 -1.65 -42.86
C ALA A 154 28.62 -1.68 -44.28
N GLN A 155 27.37 -2.12 -44.42
CA GLN A 155 26.65 -2.18 -45.71
C GLN A 155 25.88 -0.89 -46.04
N GLN A 156 25.94 0.12 -45.16
CA GLN A 156 25.16 1.37 -45.27
C GLN A 156 23.64 1.12 -45.38
N LYS A 157 23.15 0.01 -44.85
CA LYS A 157 21.75 -0.39 -44.88
C LYS A 157 21.25 -0.44 -43.42
N PRO A 158 20.43 0.55 -42.99
CA PRO A 158 19.97 0.57 -41.61
C PRO A 158 19.14 -0.66 -41.26
N LEU A 159 19.21 -1.10 -40.01
CA LEU A 159 18.31 -2.13 -39.49
C LEU A 159 16.85 -1.60 -39.54
N PRO A 160 15.87 -2.45 -39.81
CA PRO A 160 14.46 -2.09 -39.73
C PRO A 160 14.07 -1.56 -38.34
N ALA A 161 13.12 -0.64 -38.30
CA ALA A 161 12.70 0.01 -37.06
C ALA A 161 12.29 -1.01 -35.96
N GLY A 162 11.54 -2.05 -36.30
CA GLY A 162 11.16 -3.11 -35.34
C GLY A 162 12.35 -3.86 -34.76
N VAL A 163 13.41 -4.10 -35.58
CA VAL A 163 14.66 -4.75 -35.10
C VAL A 163 15.44 -3.81 -34.16
N LEU A 164 15.46 -2.50 -34.47
CA LEU A 164 16.08 -1.49 -33.61
C LEU A 164 15.35 -1.39 -32.27
N ALA A 165 14.02 -1.43 -32.29
CA ALA A 165 13.21 -1.44 -31.07
C ALA A 165 13.46 -2.68 -30.21
N SER A 166 13.49 -3.89 -30.81
CA SER A 166 13.86 -5.13 -30.10
C SER A 166 15.27 -5.06 -29.53
N TYR A 167 16.22 -4.53 -30.30
CA TYR A 167 17.59 -4.32 -29.81
C TYR A 167 17.64 -3.34 -28.63
N ALA A 168 16.86 -2.25 -28.70
CA ALA A 168 16.76 -1.28 -27.60
C ALA A 168 16.21 -1.93 -26.32
N ARG A 169 15.14 -2.75 -26.42
CA ARG A 169 14.56 -3.45 -25.26
C ARG A 169 15.55 -4.40 -24.58
N VAL A 170 16.29 -5.21 -25.33
CA VAL A 170 17.29 -6.12 -24.73
C VAL A 170 18.47 -5.37 -24.13
N LEU A 171 18.86 -4.22 -24.71
CA LEU A 171 19.89 -3.34 -24.13
C LEU A 171 19.40 -2.75 -22.78
N ALA A 172 18.16 -2.29 -22.72
CA ALA A 172 17.56 -1.80 -21.49
C ALA A 172 17.51 -2.89 -20.41
N ALA A 173 17.06 -4.09 -20.77
CA ALA A 173 17.00 -5.25 -19.87
C ALA A 173 18.38 -5.72 -19.35
N THR A 174 19.47 -5.30 -20.00
CA THR A 174 20.84 -5.55 -19.56
C THR A 174 21.53 -4.34 -18.94
N GLY A 175 20.78 -3.28 -18.60
CA GLY A 175 21.27 -2.08 -17.93
C GLY A 175 22.03 -1.10 -18.83
N GLN A 176 21.98 -1.29 -20.17
CA GLN A 176 22.68 -0.45 -21.14
C GLN A 176 21.78 0.70 -21.63
N SER A 177 21.25 1.51 -20.70
CA SER A 177 20.19 2.50 -20.93
C SER A 177 20.52 3.52 -22.03
N ALA A 178 21.72 4.09 -22.06
CA ALA A 178 22.11 5.07 -23.08
C ALA A 178 22.13 4.46 -24.49
N ALA A 179 22.57 3.22 -24.63
CA ALA A 179 22.57 2.52 -25.91
C ALA A 179 21.13 2.14 -26.33
N ALA A 180 20.29 1.76 -25.37
CA ALA A 180 18.88 1.48 -25.60
C ALA A 180 18.13 2.71 -26.14
N ILE A 181 18.27 3.86 -25.47
CA ILE A 181 17.69 5.15 -25.92
C ILE A 181 18.14 5.47 -27.35
N ALA A 182 19.44 5.34 -27.63
CA ALA A 182 19.94 5.63 -28.99
C ALA A 182 19.29 4.73 -30.05
N ARG A 183 19.14 3.42 -29.79
CA ARG A 183 18.49 2.49 -30.74
C ARG A 183 17.00 2.77 -30.88
N MET A 184 16.30 3.09 -29.78
CA MET A 184 14.89 3.42 -29.83
C MET A 184 14.63 4.74 -30.56
N LYS A 185 15.49 5.74 -30.39
CA LYS A 185 15.46 6.99 -31.20
C LYS A 185 15.60 6.70 -32.70
N ASP A 186 16.54 5.82 -33.07
CA ASP A 186 16.70 5.42 -34.48
C ASP A 186 15.42 4.72 -35.00
N ALA A 187 14.73 3.92 -34.18
CA ALA A 187 13.47 3.26 -34.53
C ALA A 187 12.33 4.27 -34.71
N ALA A 188 12.13 5.17 -33.75
CA ALA A 188 11.12 6.21 -33.80
C ALA A 188 11.34 7.17 -34.97
N ALA A 189 12.61 7.53 -35.28
CA ALA A 189 12.93 8.37 -36.44
C ALA A 189 12.60 7.70 -37.78
N GLN A 190 12.67 6.36 -37.89
CA GLN A 190 12.25 5.64 -39.09
C GLN A 190 10.72 5.57 -39.23
N GLN A 191 9.99 5.53 -38.13
CA GLN A 191 8.53 5.42 -38.09
C GLN A 191 7.94 6.42 -37.07
N PRO A 192 7.96 7.73 -37.36
CA PRO A 192 7.52 8.75 -36.43
C PRO A 192 6.00 8.75 -36.15
N GLY A 193 5.22 7.99 -36.90
CA GLY A 193 3.80 7.78 -36.66
C GLY A 193 3.49 6.51 -35.85
N ASN A 194 4.48 5.82 -35.31
CA ASN A 194 4.26 4.63 -34.50
C ASN A 194 4.20 4.97 -33.01
N PRO A 195 3.03 4.98 -32.36
CA PRO A 195 2.89 5.40 -30.97
C PRO A 195 3.68 4.50 -30.02
N GLN A 196 3.80 3.20 -30.32
CA GLN A 196 4.53 2.26 -29.45
C GLN A 196 6.02 2.61 -29.33
N PHE A 197 6.66 3.07 -30.42
CA PHE A 197 8.08 3.44 -30.33
C PHE A 197 8.30 4.70 -29.51
N HIS A 198 7.37 5.63 -29.53
CA HIS A 198 7.39 6.82 -28.67
C HIS A 198 7.12 6.45 -27.20
N ASP A 199 6.18 5.53 -26.94
CA ASP A 199 5.92 5.04 -25.59
C ASP A 199 7.12 4.30 -25.00
N ASP A 200 7.72 3.35 -25.77
CA ASP A 200 8.94 2.66 -25.38
C ASP A 200 10.11 3.65 -25.13
N LEU A 201 10.25 4.68 -25.97
CA LEU A 201 11.30 5.70 -25.82
C LEU A 201 11.06 6.58 -24.59
N GLY A 202 9.82 7.01 -24.36
CA GLY A 202 9.40 7.75 -23.16
C GLY A 202 9.69 6.97 -21.89
N THR A 203 9.37 5.68 -21.89
CA THR A 203 9.67 4.76 -20.78
C THR A 203 11.18 4.65 -20.53
N LEU A 204 12.00 4.54 -21.57
CA LEU A 204 13.47 4.51 -21.44
C LEU A 204 14.03 5.82 -20.86
N TYR A 205 13.49 6.97 -21.28
CA TYR A 205 13.87 8.26 -20.70
C TYR A 205 13.45 8.38 -19.24
N ALA A 206 12.23 7.95 -18.89
CA ALA A 206 11.74 7.94 -17.50
C ALA A 206 12.63 7.05 -16.60
N GLN A 207 13.00 5.86 -17.07
CA GLN A 207 13.95 4.97 -16.37
C GLN A 207 15.33 5.61 -16.17
N ALA A 208 15.76 6.46 -17.11
CA ALA A 208 16.98 7.25 -17.02
C ALA A 208 16.80 8.56 -16.21
N GLN A 209 15.60 8.81 -15.64
CA GLN A 209 15.22 10.02 -14.93
C GLN A 209 15.30 11.31 -15.80
N ASP A 210 15.26 11.15 -17.11
CA ASP A 210 15.17 12.27 -18.07
C ASP A 210 13.69 12.59 -18.30
N TRP A 211 13.08 13.23 -17.29
CA TRP A 211 11.63 13.49 -17.24
C TRP A 211 11.16 14.36 -18.40
N ALA A 212 11.97 15.37 -18.77
CA ALA A 212 11.61 16.32 -19.83
C ALA A 212 11.49 15.64 -21.21
N HIS A 213 12.38 14.71 -21.54
CA HIS A 213 12.25 13.94 -22.79
C HIS A 213 11.15 12.89 -22.68
N ALA A 214 10.97 12.25 -21.51
CA ALA A 214 9.89 11.30 -21.28
C ALA A 214 8.52 11.96 -21.51
N GLU A 215 8.28 13.15 -20.94
CA GLU A 215 7.07 13.96 -21.16
C GLU A 215 6.83 14.23 -22.65
N GLN A 216 7.87 14.65 -23.38
CA GLN A 216 7.75 14.94 -24.81
C GLN A 216 7.32 13.73 -25.62
N GLU A 217 7.88 12.56 -25.32
CA GLU A 217 7.57 11.32 -26.03
C GLU A 217 6.15 10.80 -25.69
N PHE A 218 5.74 10.80 -24.41
CA PHE A 218 4.38 10.41 -24.04
C PHE A 218 3.33 11.40 -24.58
N ALA A 219 3.62 12.70 -24.59
CA ALA A 219 2.77 13.67 -25.25
C ALA A 219 2.71 13.45 -26.78
N ALA A 220 3.77 12.93 -27.41
CA ALA A 220 3.72 12.53 -28.81
C ALA A 220 2.80 11.32 -29.02
N VAL A 221 2.83 10.31 -28.13
CA VAL A 221 1.88 9.18 -28.17
C VAL A 221 0.45 9.68 -28.12
N ILE A 222 0.12 10.53 -27.13
CA ILE A 222 -1.24 11.07 -26.94
C ILE A 222 -1.71 11.88 -28.16
N ARG A 223 -0.80 12.60 -28.83
CA ARG A 223 -1.15 13.29 -30.09
C ARG A 223 -1.42 12.32 -31.25
N LEU A 224 -0.71 11.20 -31.32
CA LEU A 224 -0.89 10.18 -32.37
C LEU A 224 -2.13 9.32 -32.11
N GLU A 225 -2.34 8.95 -30.86
CA GLU A 225 -3.41 8.06 -30.42
C GLU A 225 -3.96 8.55 -29.06
N PRO A 226 -4.95 9.48 -29.05
CA PRO A 226 -5.48 10.08 -27.84
C PRO A 226 -6.13 9.09 -26.87
N ASP A 227 -6.52 7.92 -27.35
CA ASP A 227 -7.16 6.87 -26.54
C ASP A 227 -6.14 5.83 -26.00
N PHE A 228 -4.85 6.11 -26.10
CA PHE A 228 -3.80 5.20 -25.62
C PHE A 228 -3.64 5.34 -24.10
N ALA A 229 -4.40 4.52 -23.35
CA ALA A 229 -4.48 4.60 -21.89
C ALA A 229 -3.11 4.53 -21.19
N ALA A 230 -2.18 3.69 -21.70
CA ALA A 230 -0.85 3.55 -21.13
C ALA A 230 -0.03 4.85 -21.20
N ALA A 231 -0.17 5.66 -22.25
CA ALA A 231 0.56 6.92 -22.35
C ALA A 231 0.10 7.93 -21.31
N HIS A 232 -1.21 8.02 -21.05
CA HIS A 232 -1.75 8.84 -19.97
C HIS A 232 -1.25 8.36 -18.60
N LEU A 233 -1.22 7.04 -18.38
CA LEU A 233 -0.71 6.44 -17.16
C LEU A 233 0.77 6.81 -16.95
N HIS A 234 1.61 6.61 -17.98
CA HIS A 234 3.05 6.91 -17.93
C HIS A 234 3.32 8.42 -17.76
N LEU A 235 2.54 9.28 -18.44
CA LEU A 235 2.65 10.73 -18.30
C LEU A 235 2.31 11.18 -16.87
N GLY A 236 1.29 10.60 -16.27
CA GLY A 236 0.95 10.85 -14.86
C GLY A 236 2.11 10.53 -13.91
N PHE A 237 2.84 9.44 -14.12
CA PHE A 237 4.02 9.11 -13.33
C PHE A 237 5.18 10.11 -13.54
N VAL A 238 5.37 10.59 -14.77
CA VAL A 238 6.36 11.66 -15.05
C VAL A 238 5.98 12.92 -14.30
N PHE A 239 4.71 13.33 -14.33
CA PHE A 239 4.22 14.51 -13.62
C PHE A 239 4.35 14.37 -12.09
N GLN A 240 4.10 13.19 -11.53
CA GLN A 240 4.36 12.92 -10.11
C GLN A 240 5.85 13.08 -9.76
N ALA A 241 6.75 12.52 -10.58
CA ALA A 241 8.19 12.62 -10.36
C ALA A 241 8.69 14.08 -10.41
N GLU A 242 8.07 14.90 -11.23
CA GLU A 242 8.35 16.34 -11.35
C GLU A 242 7.53 17.20 -10.37
N GLN A 243 6.70 16.60 -9.51
CA GLN A 243 5.80 17.27 -8.57
C GLN A 243 4.80 18.23 -9.26
N LYS A 244 4.38 17.89 -10.48
CA LYS A 244 3.36 18.64 -11.22
C LYS A 244 1.96 18.25 -10.76
N PRO A 245 1.02 19.21 -10.63
CA PRO A 245 -0.34 18.93 -10.11
C PRO A 245 -1.20 18.08 -11.06
N ASP A 246 -0.83 18.01 -12.34
CA ASP A 246 -1.63 17.35 -13.39
C ASP A 246 -1.55 15.81 -13.35
N ALA A 247 -0.70 15.23 -12.50
CA ALA A 247 -0.50 13.78 -12.40
C ALA A 247 -1.82 13.03 -12.18
N VAL A 248 -2.63 13.46 -11.21
CA VAL A 248 -3.93 12.85 -10.88
C VAL A 248 -4.88 12.87 -12.08
N GLN A 249 -4.90 13.96 -12.84
CA GLN A 249 -5.76 14.11 -14.02
C GLN A 249 -5.39 13.09 -15.11
N GLU A 250 -4.11 12.88 -15.36
CA GLU A 250 -3.63 11.92 -16.35
C GLU A 250 -3.95 10.48 -15.94
N TRP A 251 -3.79 10.11 -14.66
CA TRP A 251 -4.18 8.78 -14.18
C TRP A 251 -5.68 8.51 -14.30
N LEU A 252 -6.51 9.48 -13.93
CA LEU A 252 -7.96 9.35 -14.09
C LEU A 252 -8.37 9.25 -15.57
N GLN A 253 -7.65 9.93 -16.47
CA GLN A 253 -7.87 9.78 -17.90
C GLN A 253 -7.48 8.38 -18.39
N ALA A 254 -6.36 7.84 -17.92
CA ALA A 254 -5.96 6.45 -18.23
C ALA A 254 -7.03 5.45 -17.81
N TYR A 255 -7.55 5.57 -16.58
CA TYR A 255 -8.63 4.72 -16.09
C TYR A 255 -9.94 4.89 -16.89
N LYS A 256 -10.29 6.12 -17.26
CA LYS A 256 -11.49 6.40 -18.08
C LYS A 256 -11.41 5.72 -19.46
N LEU A 257 -10.22 5.64 -20.03
CA LEU A 257 -9.99 5.00 -21.34
C LEU A 257 -10.02 3.47 -21.25
N ALA A 258 -9.60 2.90 -20.13
CA ALA A 258 -9.56 1.44 -19.93
C ALA A 258 -10.19 1.02 -18.60
N PRO A 259 -11.49 1.29 -18.33
CA PRO A 259 -12.10 1.11 -17.02
C PRO A 259 -12.33 -0.36 -16.62
N GLN A 260 -12.21 -1.28 -17.56
CA GLN A 260 -12.36 -2.72 -17.32
C GLN A 260 -11.02 -3.47 -17.32
N ASP A 261 -9.91 -2.77 -17.54
CA ASP A 261 -8.58 -3.38 -17.46
C ASP A 261 -8.12 -3.40 -15.99
N PRO A 262 -8.03 -4.59 -15.36
CA PRO A 262 -7.63 -4.69 -13.95
C PRO A 262 -6.21 -4.19 -13.71
N THR A 263 -5.34 -4.23 -14.71
CA THR A 263 -3.96 -3.75 -14.60
C THR A 263 -3.93 -2.23 -14.55
N VAL A 264 -4.67 -1.56 -15.45
CA VAL A 264 -4.79 -0.10 -15.44
C VAL A 264 -5.45 0.37 -14.14
N ALA A 265 -6.55 -0.28 -13.73
CA ALA A 265 -7.23 0.04 -12.48
C ALA A 265 -6.31 -0.11 -11.26
N LEU A 266 -5.55 -1.20 -11.19
CA LEU A 266 -4.59 -1.43 -10.11
C LEU A 266 -3.51 -0.34 -10.08
N MET A 267 -2.88 -0.03 -11.23
CA MET A 267 -1.81 0.95 -11.31
C MET A 267 -2.30 2.37 -11.00
N VAL A 268 -3.47 2.75 -11.52
CA VAL A 268 -4.07 4.07 -11.21
C VAL A 268 -4.47 4.17 -9.75
N GLY A 269 -5.07 3.12 -9.19
CA GLY A 269 -5.44 3.08 -7.79
C GLY A 269 -4.24 3.20 -6.85
N GLN A 270 -3.14 2.51 -7.15
CA GLN A 270 -1.88 2.65 -6.42
C GLN A 270 -1.33 4.07 -6.49
N ALA A 271 -1.26 4.65 -7.69
CA ALA A 271 -0.76 6.00 -7.89
C ALA A 271 -1.57 7.06 -7.13
N LEU A 272 -2.90 6.93 -7.14
CA LEU A 272 -3.78 7.79 -6.36
C LEU A 272 -3.57 7.63 -4.85
N ALA A 273 -3.39 6.39 -4.38
CA ALA A 273 -3.11 6.10 -2.98
C ALA A 273 -1.79 6.73 -2.50
N GLU A 274 -0.75 6.72 -3.34
CA GLU A 274 0.54 7.37 -3.06
C GLU A 274 0.44 8.90 -3.10
N ALA A 275 -0.43 9.43 -3.96
CA ALA A 275 -0.73 10.86 -3.99
C ALA A 275 -1.65 11.32 -2.83
N GLY A 276 -2.04 10.43 -1.92
CA GLY A 276 -2.93 10.73 -0.79
C GLY A 276 -4.39 10.95 -1.20
N GLN A 277 -4.79 10.49 -2.38
CA GLN A 277 -6.18 10.55 -2.88
C GLN A 277 -6.93 9.27 -2.51
N ASP A 278 -7.01 8.99 -1.21
CA ASP A 278 -7.46 7.69 -0.69
C ASP A 278 -8.89 7.32 -1.11
N GLU A 279 -9.84 8.25 -1.12
CA GLU A 279 -11.22 7.98 -1.54
C GLU A 279 -11.32 7.56 -3.02
N GLN A 280 -10.53 8.21 -3.89
CA GLN A 280 -10.50 7.85 -5.32
C GLN A 280 -9.74 6.55 -5.55
N ALA A 281 -8.66 6.33 -4.81
CA ALA A 281 -7.88 5.11 -4.83
C ALA A 281 -8.72 3.90 -4.43
N GLU A 282 -9.50 4.01 -3.34
CA GLU A 282 -10.42 2.98 -2.85
C GLU A 282 -11.39 2.55 -3.95
N ALA A 283 -12.13 3.50 -4.53
CA ALA A 283 -13.12 3.19 -5.56
C ALA A 283 -12.54 2.48 -6.79
N ILE A 284 -11.31 2.86 -7.19
CA ILE A 284 -10.66 2.25 -8.36
C ILE A 284 -10.02 0.90 -8.01
N LEU A 285 -9.44 0.74 -6.80
CA LEU A 285 -8.89 -0.53 -6.35
C LEU A 285 -9.98 -1.58 -6.06
N GLU A 286 -11.17 -1.18 -5.58
CA GLU A 286 -12.32 -2.06 -5.48
C GLU A 286 -12.67 -2.64 -6.87
N ARG A 287 -12.68 -1.80 -7.91
CA ARG A 287 -12.91 -2.27 -9.29
C ARG A 287 -11.78 -3.17 -9.79
N ALA A 288 -10.52 -2.84 -9.48
CA ALA A 288 -9.40 -3.70 -9.83
C ALA A 288 -9.54 -5.11 -9.20
N HIS A 289 -9.94 -5.16 -7.94
CA HIS A 289 -10.20 -6.42 -7.22
C HIS A 289 -11.43 -7.16 -7.76
N GLU A 290 -12.53 -6.47 -8.10
CA GLU A 290 -13.71 -7.07 -8.73
C GLU A 290 -13.37 -7.76 -10.06
N PHE A 291 -12.55 -7.13 -10.91
CA PHE A 291 -12.15 -7.70 -12.20
C PHE A 291 -11.07 -8.77 -12.08
N ALA A 292 -10.27 -8.74 -11.03
CA ALA A 292 -9.21 -9.72 -10.76
C ALA A 292 -9.27 -10.22 -9.30
N PRO A 293 -10.31 -10.98 -8.90
CA PRO A 293 -10.55 -11.35 -7.50
C PRO A 293 -9.47 -12.29 -6.90
N HIS A 294 -8.69 -12.94 -7.75
CA HIS A 294 -7.56 -13.78 -7.34
C HIS A 294 -6.20 -13.06 -7.37
N SER A 295 -6.18 -11.76 -7.68
CA SER A 295 -4.97 -10.97 -7.66
C SER A 295 -4.61 -10.59 -6.22
N ALA A 296 -3.60 -11.26 -5.66
CA ALA A 296 -3.06 -10.92 -4.34
C ALA A 296 -2.58 -9.46 -4.29
N GLN A 297 -2.01 -8.96 -5.40
CA GLN A 297 -1.57 -7.57 -5.53
C GLN A 297 -2.75 -6.58 -5.40
N ALA A 298 -3.86 -6.82 -6.10
CA ALA A 298 -5.04 -5.95 -6.04
C ALA A 298 -5.67 -5.97 -4.63
N ALA A 299 -5.82 -7.16 -4.04
CA ALA A 299 -6.31 -7.31 -2.67
C ALA A 299 -5.42 -6.60 -1.64
N TYR A 300 -4.09 -6.72 -1.79
CA TYR A 300 -3.12 -6.08 -0.91
C TYR A 300 -3.20 -4.55 -0.97
N GLN A 301 -3.19 -3.98 -2.18
CA GLN A 301 -3.26 -2.53 -2.36
C GLN A 301 -4.58 -1.93 -1.85
N LEU A 302 -5.70 -2.61 -2.13
CA LEU A 302 -7.00 -2.21 -1.59
C LEU A 302 -6.98 -2.24 -0.05
N ALA A 303 -6.43 -3.28 0.55
CA ALA A 303 -6.35 -3.40 2.00
C ALA A 303 -5.54 -2.25 2.65
N LEU A 304 -4.44 -1.82 2.02
CA LEU A 304 -3.65 -0.68 2.52
C LEU A 304 -4.45 0.62 2.51
N VAL A 305 -5.25 0.84 1.46
CA VAL A 305 -6.12 2.03 1.39
C VAL A 305 -7.25 1.94 2.41
N LEU A 306 -7.91 0.78 2.54
CA LEU A 306 -8.97 0.56 3.53
C LEU A 306 -8.50 0.79 4.97
N GLN A 307 -7.25 0.44 5.31
CA GLN A 307 -6.67 0.78 6.62
C GLN A 307 -6.58 2.30 6.82
N ARG A 308 -6.16 3.08 5.80
CA ARG A 308 -6.04 4.54 5.89
C ARG A 308 -7.39 5.24 6.02
N VAL A 309 -8.42 4.72 5.36
CA VAL A 309 -9.80 5.24 5.47
C VAL A 309 -10.58 4.64 6.65
N ASN A 310 -9.89 3.95 7.57
CA ASN A 310 -10.44 3.36 8.80
C ASN A 310 -11.47 2.23 8.58
N ARG A 311 -11.47 1.56 7.42
CA ARG A 311 -12.24 0.33 7.15
C ARG A 311 -11.40 -0.91 7.50
N VAL A 312 -10.94 -0.98 8.76
CA VAL A 312 -9.90 -1.93 9.19
C VAL A 312 -10.38 -3.38 9.10
N ASP A 313 -11.63 -3.68 9.41
CA ASP A 313 -12.17 -5.05 9.36
C ASP A 313 -12.15 -5.63 7.94
N GLU A 314 -12.44 -4.82 6.93
CA GLU A 314 -12.40 -5.23 5.53
C GLU A 314 -10.96 -5.41 5.05
N ALA A 315 -10.05 -4.55 5.48
CA ALA A 315 -8.62 -4.71 5.23
C ALA A 315 -8.09 -6.03 5.80
N ILE A 316 -8.50 -6.41 7.02
CA ILE A 316 -8.12 -7.70 7.64
C ILE A 316 -8.55 -8.89 6.77
N GLN A 317 -9.78 -8.87 6.23
CA GLN A 317 -10.27 -9.97 5.39
C GLN A 317 -9.43 -10.12 4.11
N LEU A 318 -9.14 -9.00 3.45
CA LEU A 318 -8.31 -9.00 2.25
C LEU A 318 -6.87 -9.45 2.55
N LEU A 319 -6.26 -8.92 3.61
CA LEU A 319 -4.91 -9.32 4.01
C LEU A 319 -4.81 -10.79 4.39
N LYS A 320 -5.83 -11.37 5.04
CA LYS A 320 -5.92 -12.81 5.30
C LYS A 320 -5.91 -13.60 3.99
N SER A 321 -6.70 -13.19 3.00
CA SER A 321 -6.71 -13.85 1.69
C SER A 321 -5.36 -13.77 0.97
N VAL A 322 -4.66 -12.62 1.09
CA VAL A 322 -3.30 -12.45 0.53
C VAL A 322 -2.31 -13.38 1.22
N VAL A 323 -2.33 -13.47 2.56
CA VAL A 323 -1.43 -14.35 3.32
C VAL A 323 -1.73 -15.84 3.06
N GLU A 324 -2.99 -16.22 2.83
CA GLU A 324 -3.36 -17.57 2.42
C GLU A 324 -2.80 -17.94 1.04
N ALA A 325 -2.85 -16.99 0.08
CA ALA A 325 -2.31 -17.18 -1.27
C ALA A 325 -0.77 -17.13 -1.30
N GLU A 326 -0.17 -16.26 -0.49
CA GLU A 326 1.27 -15.99 -0.45
C GLU A 326 1.78 -16.04 1.01
N PRO A 327 1.94 -17.22 1.63
CA PRO A 327 2.30 -17.34 3.05
C PRO A 327 3.67 -16.79 3.43
N THR A 328 4.54 -16.55 2.45
CA THR A 328 5.89 -15.98 2.64
C THR A 328 5.97 -14.49 2.30
N ASN A 329 4.84 -13.84 2.02
CA ASN A 329 4.78 -12.41 1.77
C ASN A 329 4.91 -11.64 3.08
N VAL A 330 6.13 -11.21 3.41
CA VAL A 330 6.45 -10.51 4.67
C VAL A 330 5.64 -9.23 4.81
N ASP A 331 5.50 -8.45 3.74
CA ASP A 331 4.78 -7.18 3.78
C ASP A 331 3.28 -7.41 4.10
N ALA A 332 2.67 -8.45 3.54
CA ALA A 332 1.29 -8.81 3.85
C ALA A 332 1.12 -9.29 5.30
N LEU A 333 2.06 -10.09 5.82
CA LEU A 333 2.05 -10.55 7.21
C LEU A 333 2.18 -9.38 8.19
N VAL A 334 3.09 -8.43 7.93
CA VAL A 334 3.31 -7.24 8.77
C VAL A 334 2.08 -6.34 8.77
N ASN A 335 1.48 -6.09 7.59
CA ASN A 335 0.29 -5.24 7.49
C ASN A 335 -0.96 -5.93 8.09
N LEU A 336 -1.10 -7.26 7.98
CA LEU A 336 -2.16 -8.01 8.66
C LEU A 336 -2.01 -7.89 10.19
N GLY A 337 -0.79 -8.06 10.70
CA GLY A 337 -0.51 -7.88 12.12
C GLY A 337 -0.82 -6.46 12.62
N LEU A 338 -0.45 -5.45 11.83
CA LEU A 338 -0.78 -4.06 12.13
C LEU A 338 -2.31 -3.82 12.16
N ALA A 339 -3.03 -4.29 11.12
CA ALA A 339 -4.48 -4.14 11.04
C ALA A 339 -5.21 -4.84 12.21
N LEU A 340 -4.81 -6.06 12.56
CA LEU A 340 -5.35 -6.79 13.72
C LEU A 340 -5.07 -6.05 15.03
N THR A 341 -3.89 -5.45 15.18
CA THR A 341 -3.54 -4.65 16.36
C THR A 341 -4.41 -3.38 16.45
N GLN A 342 -4.64 -2.71 15.32
CA GLN A 342 -5.53 -1.54 15.24
C GLN A 342 -6.99 -1.89 15.56
N ALA A 343 -7.45 -3.08 15.15
CA ALA A 343 -8.79 -3.60 15.47
C ALA A 343 -8.92 -4.16 16.90
N HIS A 344 -7.93 -3.94 17.79
CA HIS A 344 -7.87 -4.50 19.15
C HIS A 344 -7.88 -6.05 19.20
N GLN A 345 -7.48 -6.72 18.11
CA GLN A 345 -7.32 -8.16 18.00
C GLN A 345 -5.83 -8.56 18.11
N ALA A 346 -5.11 -7.92 19.03
CA ALA A 346 -3.65 -8.05 19.15
C ALA A 346 -3.18 -9.50 19.40
N ARG A 347 -3.99 -10.32 20.11
CA ARG A 347 -3.67 -11.74 20.31
C ARG A 347 -3.58 -12.52 19.00
N ASP A 348 -4.42 -12.18 18.02
CA ASP A 348 -4.41 -12.78 16.70
C ASP A 348 -3.30 -12.22 15.81
N ALA A 349 -2.82 -10.99 16.09
CA ALA A 349 -1.72 -10.36 15.36
C ALA A 349 -0.36 -11.02 15.62
N VAL A 350 -0.10 -11.45 16.87
CA VAL A 350 1.20 -11.95 17.32
C VAL A 350 1.76 -13.07 16.42
N PRO A 351 1.04 -14.15 16.09
CA PRO A 351 1.59 -15.24 15.28
C PRO A 351 1.97 -14.80 13.85
N TYR A 352 1.23 -13.88 13.24
CA TYR A 352 1.57 -13.36 11.90
C TYR A 352 2.85 -12.52 11.93
N LEU A 353 3.02 -11.67 12.94
CA LEU A 353 4.20 -10.83 13.11
C LEU A 353 5.44 -11.67 13.46
N GLN A 354 5.30 -12.69 14.30
CA GLN A 354 6.36 -13.66 14.57
C GLN A 354 6.77 -14.41 13.29
N HIS A 355 5.81 -14.79 12.45
CA HIS A 355 6.11 -15.42 11.17
C HIS A 355 6.85 -14.48 10.22
N ALA A 356 6.44 -13.20 10.15
CA ALA A 356 7.14 -12.17 9.36
C ALA A 356 8.61 -12.05 9.80
N ILE A 357 8.88 -11.97 11.12
CA ILE A 357 10.24 -11.89 11.68
C ILE A 357 11.03 -13.17 11.40
N ALA A 358 10.40 -14.35 11.47
CA ALA A 358 11.07 -15.61 11.15
C ALA A 358 11.52 -15.66 9.68
N LEU A 359 10.75 -15.05 8.76
CA LEU A 359 11.11 -14.95 7.34
C LEU A 359 12.16 -13.84 7.09
N LYS A 360 12.06 -12.72 7.80
CA LYS A 360 12.94 -11.56 7.65
C LYS A 360 13.31 -10.96 9.01
N PRO A 361 14.35 -11.51 9.67
CA PRO A 361 14.76 -11.08 11.02
C PRO A 361 15.32 -9.65 11.11
N ASP A 362 15.63 -9.03 9.99
CA ASP A 362 16.14 -7.67 9.89
C ASP A 362 15.07 -6.63 9.52
N ASP A 363 13.78 -6.93 9.76
CA ASP A 363 12.68 -6.01 9.53
C ASP A 363 12.29 -5.26 10.81
N ALA A 364 12.81 -4.04 10.97
CA ALA A 364 12.54 -3.20 12.13
C ALA A 364 11.04 -2.89 12.30
N THR A 365 10.26 -2.81 11.21
CA THR A 365 8.82 -2.56 11.25
C THR A 365 8.06 -3.76 11.81
N ALA A 366 8.45 -4.98 11.43
CA ALA A 366 7.86 -6.20 11.97
C ALA A 366 8.06 -6.30 13.48
N HIS A 367 9.30 -6.07 13.96
CA HIS A 367 9.62 -6.03 15.39
C HIS A 367 8.81 -4.92 16.13
N GLN A 368 8.73 -3.73 15.57
CA GLN A 368 7.95 -2.63 16.15
C GLN A 368 6.46 -2.97 16.26
N ASN A 369 5.87 -3.56 15.21
CA ASN A 369 4.45 -3.93 15.21
C ASN A 369 4.18 -5.11 16.16
N LEU A 370 5.10 -6.08 16.27
CA LEU A 370 5.00 -7.15 17.25
C LEU A 370 5.03 -6.60 18.67
N ALA A 371 5.94 -5.67 18.96
CA ALA A 371 5.97 -5.03 20.26
C ALA A 371 4.67 -4.29 20.59
N ALA A 372 4.08 -3.58 19.63
CA ALA A 372 2.80 -2.91 19.82
C ALA A 372 1.67 -3.90 20.14
N ALA A 373 1.62 -5.05 19.44
CA ALA A 373 0.66 -6.11 19.72
C ALA A 373 0.88 -6.74 21.11
N LEU A 374 2.14 -7.01 21.48
CA LEU A 374 2.51 -7.56 22.79
C LEU A 374 2.14 -6.63 23.94
N LEU A 375 2.31 -5.31 23.77
CA LEU A 375 1.87 -4.32 24.76
C LEU A 375 0.35 -4.35 24.98
N GLN A 376 -0.44 -4.52 23.93
CA GLN A 376 -1.91 -4.62 24.03
C GLN A 376 -2.37 -5.90 24.78
N VAL A 377 -1.61 -6.98 24.69
CA VAL A 377 -1.92 -8.23 25.41
C VAL A 377 -1.24 -8.30 26.77
N ASN A 378 -0.62 -7.19 27.25
CA ASN A 378 0.12 -7.05 28.51
C ASN A 378 1.39 -7.92 28.63
N GLU A 379 1.99 -8.33 27.51
CA GLU A 379 3.28 -9.04 27.45
C GLU A 379 4.43 -8.01 27.30
N THR A 380 4.55 -7.11 28.29
CA THR A 380 5.45 -5.94 28.20
C THR A 380 6.92 -6.33 28.12
N ALA A 381 7.35 -7.37 28.83
CA ALA A 381 8.75 -7.82 28.82
C ALA A 381 9.17 -8.29 27.40
N ASP A 382 8.30 -9.03 26.71
CA ASP A 382 8.57 -9.50 25.35
C ASP A 382 8.53 -8.32 24.36
N ALA A 383 7.62 -7.36 24.56
CA ALA A 383 7.59 -6.12 23.78
C ALA A 383 8.90 -5.32 23.90
N VAL A 384 9.50 -5.25 25.08
CA VAL A 384 10.82 -4.60 25.30
C VAL A 384 11.90 -5.31 24.48
N VAL A 385 11.92 -6.65 24.42
CA VAL A 385 12.89 -7.41 23.62
C VAL A 385 12.74 -7.04 22.13
N GLU A 386 11.52 -7.01 21.63
CA GLU A 386 11.25 -6.68 20.23
C GLU A 386 11.60 -5.21 19.89
N LEU A 387 11.32 -4.27 20.78
CA LEU A 387 11.73 -2.87 20.61
C LEU A 387 13.26 -2.70 20.61
N GLN A 388 13.96 -3.45 21.46
CA GLN A 388 15.42 -3.47 21.46
C GLN A 388 15.98 -4.03 20.15
N ALA A 389 15.39 -5.12 19.62
CA ALA A 389 15.75 -5.67 18.32
C ALA A 389 15.52 -4.65 17.19
N ALA A 390 14.38 -3.98 17.17
CA ALA A 390 14.10 -2.90 16.20
C ALA A 390 15.11 -1.75 16.28
N LEU A 391 15.52 -1.35 17.51
CA LEU A 391 16.53 -0.31 17.72
C LEU A 391 17.93 -0.72 17.28
N GLN A 392 18.29 -2.00 17.36
CA GLN A 392 19.57 -2.48 16.80
C GLN A 392 19.61 -2.30 15.28
N LEU A 393 18.47 -2.43 14.61
CA LEU A 393 18.35 -2.25 13.16
C LEU A 393 18.26 -0.76 12.75
N THR A 394 17.61 0.06 13.58
CA THR A 394 17.39 1.49 13.33
C THR A 394 17.67 2.34 14.57
N PRO A 395 18.96 2.50 14.95
CA PRO A 395 19.37 3.10 16.23
C PRO A 395 19.03 4.60 16.37
N ASP A 396 18.81 5.31 15.27
CA ASP A 396 18.48 6.74 15.29
C ASP A 396 16.96 7.02 15.12
N SER A 397 16.09 6.02 15.42
CA SER A 397 14.64 6.18 15.33
C SER A 397 14.07 6.82 16.59
N PRO A 398 13.60 8.09 16.56
CA PRO A 398 13.00 8.74 17.72
C PRO A 398 11.75 8.00 18.20
N GLN A 399 10.97 7.42 17.27
CA GLN A 399 9.75 6.67 17.60
C GLN A 399 10.05 5.39 18.37
N LEU A 400 11.09 4.63 18.00
CA LEU A 400 11.46 3.41 18.73
C LEU A 400 12.00 3.70 20.12
N HIS A 401 12.82 4.76 20.27
CA HIS A 401 13.27 5.22 21.59
C HIS A 401 12.08 5.65 22.47
N TYR A 402 11.12 6.37 21.89
CA TYR A 402 9.89 6.73 22.60
C TYR A 402 9.10 5.49 23.03
N ASN A 403 8.87 4.55 22.12
CA ASN A 403 8.12 3.32 22.39
C ASN A 403 8.80 2.46 23.48
N LEU A 404 10.13 2.33 23.40
CA LEU A 404 10.90 1.61 24.43
C LEU A 404 10.86 2.31 25.78
N GLY A 405 10.98 3.64 25.81
CA GLY A 405 10.83 4.44 27.04
C GLY A 405 9.43 4.31 27.64
N ALA A 406 8.39 4.29 26.80
CA ALA A 406 7.01 4.06 27.23
C ALA A 406 6.80 2.63 27.76
N ALA A 407 7.38 1.61 27.14
CA ALA A 407 7.34 0.23 27.63
C ALA A 407 8.01 0.09 29.00
N TYR A 408 9.20 0.67 29.19
CA TYR A 408 9.86 0.70 30.50
C TYR A 408 9.04 1.45 31.56
N LYS A 409 8.32 2.51 31.19
CA LYS A 409 7.39 3.19 32.11
C LYS A 409 6.25 2.26 32.54
N ILE A 410 5.73 1.40 31.66
CA ILE A 410 4.71 0.39 32.00
C ILE A 410 5.28 -0.64 33.01
N GLU A 411 6.56 -1.02 32.87
CA GLU A 411 7.28 -1.87 33.83
C GLU A 411 7.64 -1.15 35.14
N ASP A 412 7.29 0.11 35.30
CA ASP A 412 7.70 1.00 36.43
C ASP A 412 9.22 1.17 36.55
N ASP A 413 9.95 0.97 35.46
CA ASP A 413 11.40 1.15 35.38
C ASP A 413 11.78 2.53 34.82
N ALA A 414 11.63 3.53 35.65
CA ALA A 414 11.97 4.90 35.29
C ALA A 414 13.49 5.08 35.01
N ALA A 415 14.35 4.19 35.56
CA ALA A 415 15.80 4.30 35.37
C ALA A 415 16.19 3.98 33.91
N ARG A 416 15.51 3.01 33.28
CA ARG A 416 15.69 2.70 31.85
C ARG A 416 14.83 3.59 30.94
N ALA A 417 13.63 4.01 31.39
CA ALA A 417 12.73 4.83 30.60
C ALA A 417 13.28 6.22 30.27
N ILE A 418 13.87 6.90 31.26
CA ILE A 418 14.32 8.30 31.12
C ILE A 418 15.38 8.46 30.03
N PRO A 419 16.48 7.67 29.97
CA PRO A 419 17.49 7.80 28.92
C PRO A 419 16.93 7.61 27.50
N GLU A 420 15.99 6.67 27.32
CA GLU A 420 15.35 6.42 26.03
C GLU A 420 14.48 7.62 25.60
N LEU A 421 13.68 8.14 26.52
CA LEU A 421 12.84 9.32 26.24
C LEU A 421 13.67 10.59 26.01
N GLU A 422 14.81 10.75 26.69
CA GLU A 422 15.74 11.86 26.42
C GLU A 422 16.36 11.75 25.04
N THR A 423 16.69 10.53 24.61
CA THR A 423 17.19 10.26 23.27
C THR A 423 16.11 10.56 22.22
N ALA A 424 14.88 10.10 22.43
CA ALA A 424 13.74 10.41 21.56
C ALA A 424 13.53 11.91 21.39
N ALA A 425 13.52 12.66 22.53
CA ALA A 425 13.34 14.11 22.54
C ALA A 425 14.49 14.88 21.87
N LYS A 426 15.71 14.31 21.88
CA LYS A 426 16.88 14.88 21.22
C LYS A 426 16.84 14.62 19.70
N LEU A 427 16.43 13.43 19.28
CA LEU A 427 16.34 13.03 17.87
C LEU A 427 15.18 13.74 17.15
N ASP A 428 14.03 13.89 17.81
CA ASP A 428 12.92 14.72 17.34
C ASP A 428 12.50 15.78 18.36
N PRO A 429 13.08 16.99 18.29
CA PRO A 429 12.72 18.09 19.17
C PRO A 429 11.30 18.66 18.96
N LYS A 430 10.59 18.24 17.89
CA LYS A 430 9.22 18.67 17.60
C LYS A 430 8.17 17.72 18.16
N ALA A 431 8.54 16.51 18.56
CA ALA A 431 7.65 15.58 19.24
C ALA A 431 7.38 16.05 20.67
N TYR A 432 6.12 16.21 21.04
CA TYR A 432 5.74 16.63 22.39
C TYR A 432 5.67 15.46 23.37
N GLU A 433 5.39 14.25 22.89
CA GLU A 433 5.13 13.05 23.69
C GLU A 433 6.33 12.65 24.58
N PRO A 434 7.59 12.60 24.07
CA PRO A 434 8.74 12.29 24.93
C PRO A 434 8.92 13.31 26.05
N GLN A 435 8.71 14.60 25.76
CA GLN A 435 8.80 15.66 26.77
C GLN A 435 7.71 15.51 27.85
N TYR A 436 6.49 15.15 27.44
CA TYR A 436 5.39 14.88 28.36
C TYR A 436 5.70 13.71 29.31
N LEU A 437 6.10 12.54 28.73
CA LEU A 437 6.41 11.38 29.56
C LEU A 437 7.60 11.61 30.50
N LEU A 438 8.64 12.32 30.06
CA LEU A 438 9.74 12.75 30.94
C LEU A 438 9.22 13.58 32.11
N GLY A 439 8.34 14.54 31.82
CA GLY A 439 7.74 15.36 32.86
C GLY A 439 6.94 14.56 33.89
N VAL A 440 6.15 13.59 33.41
CA VAL A 440 5.38 12.66 34.25
C VAL A 440 6.31 11.78 35.10
N LEU A 441 7.36 11.18 34.51
CA LEU A 441 8.32 10.33 35.22
C LEU A 441 9.10 11.12 36.30
N TYR A 442 9.57 12.32 35.97
CA TYR A 442 10.22 13.20 36.98
C TYR A 442 9.26 13.61 38.09
N MET A 443 7.99 13.91 37.79
CA MET A 443 6.97 14.19 38.80
C MET A 443 6.75 12.99 39.74
N GLN A 444 6.64 11.77 39.20
CA GLN A 444 6.48 10.53 39.97
C GLN A 444 7.66 10.29 40.91
N GLN A 445 8.88 10.65 40.51
CA GLN A 445 10.09 10.60 41.31
C GLN A 445 10.24 11.81 42.29
N ALA A 446 9.24 12.67 42.38
CA ALA A 446 9.29 13.92 43.13
C ALA A 446 10.41 14.90 42.69
N ARG A 447 10.95 14.73 41.48
CA ARG A 447 11.96 15.59 40.83
C ARG A 447 11.28 16.78 40.13
N TYR A 448 10.53 17.57 40.91
CA TYR A 448 9.64 18.61 40.36
C TYR A 448 10.38 19.72 39.61
N GLN A 449 11.63 20.03 40.01
CA GLN A 449 12.48 21.02 39.33
C GLN A 449 12.81 20.58 37.87
N GLU A 450 12.92 19.29 37.62
CA GLU A 450 13.21 18.73 36.29
C GLU A 450 11.92 18.45 35.54
N ALA A 451 10.82 18.13 36.22
CA ALA A 451 9.53 17.89 35.62
C ALA A 451 8.95 19.15 34.93
N ALA A 452 9.00 20.30 35.60
CA ALA A 452 8.39 21.54 35.10
C ALA A 452 8.89 21.93 33.71
N PRO A 453 10.20 22.06 33.42
CA PRO A 453 10.66 22.46 32.10
C PRO A 453 10.32 21.45 31.00
N ARG A 454 10.22 20.15 31.30
CA ARG A 454 9.80 19.13 30.32
C ARG A 454 8.32 19.28 29.96
N LEU A 455 7.44 19.48 30.95
CA LEU A 455 6.02 19.73 30.70
C LEU A 455 5.78 21.06 29.98
N GLU A 456 6.51 22.13 30.35
CA GLU A 456 6.46 23.42 29.67
C GLU A 456 6.86 23.26 28.19
N ALA A 457 7.92 22.48 27.90
CA ALA A 457 8.36 22.20 26.53
C ALA A 457 7.30 21.39 25.73
N SER A 458 6.72 20.37 26.33
CA SER A 458 5.62 19.59 25.74
C SER A 458 4.42 20.48 25.41
N LEU A 459 3.97 21.31 26.36
CA LEU A 459 2.81 22.17 26.18
C LEU A 459 3.04 23.34 25.23
N LYS A 460 4.29 23.76 25.03
CA LYS A 460 4.64 24.71 23.96
C LYS A 460 4.43 24.10 22.57
N LEU A 461 4.70 22.80 22.41
CA LEU A 461 4.52 22.08 21.17
C LEU A 461 3.05 21.67 20.97
N HIS A 462 2.37 21.25 22.02
CA HIS A 462 0.98 20.81 22.00
C HIS A 462 0.14 21.47 23.11
N PRO A 463 -0.31 22.73 22.93
CA PRO A 463 -1.03 23.49 23.95
C PRO A 463 -2.41 22.94 24.33
N GLN A 464 -2.95 22.00 23.52
CA GLN A 464 -4.26 21.39 23.76
C GLN A 464 -4.20 20.14 24.64
N ASN A 465 -3.03 19.77 25.16
CA ASN A 465 -2.88 18.66 26.09
C ASN A 465 -3.37 19.07 27.50
N GLY A 466 -4.64 18.83 27.81
CA GLY A 466 -5.26 19.13 29.09
C GLY A 466 -4.60 18.40 30.27
N ASP A 467 -4.25 17.13 30.09
CA ASP A 467 -3.55 16.31 31.10
C ASP A 467 -2.15 16.87 31.39
N GLY A 468 -1.47 17.37 30.35
CA GLY A 468 -0.21 18.06 30.47
C GLY A 468 -0.33 19.33 31.35
N TRP A 469 -1.38 20.12 31.12
CA TRP A 469 -1.66 21.30 31.94
C TRP A 469 -2.01 20.95 33.41
N ALA A 470 -2.81 19.90 33.64
CA ALA A 470 -3.15 19.43 34.98
C ALA A 470 -1.90 18.93 35.74
N THR A 471 -1.05 18.17 35.03
CA THR A 471 0.22 17.68 35.57
C THR A 471 1.17 18.83 35.90
N LEU A 472 1.33 19.80 34.99
CA LEU A 472 2.17 20.99 35.20
C LEU A 472 1.65 21.83 36.40
N GLY A 473 0.33 22.01 36.50
CA GLY A 473 -0.29 22.68 37.65
C GLY A 473 0.01 22.00 38.98
N SER A 474 -0.04 20.66 38.98
CA SER A 474 0.33 19.85 40.16
C SER A 474 1.82 20.00 40.51
N VAL A 475 2.71 20.00 39.51
CA VAL A 475 4.15 20.20 39.66
C VAL A 475 4.44 21.60 40.21
N TYR A 476 3.83 22.66 39.68
CA TYR A 476 4.00 24.03 40.20
C TYR A 476 3.49 24.16 41.63
N ASN A 477 2.38 23.51 41.98
CA ASN A 477 1.90 23.49 43.38
C ASN A 477 2.92 22.84 44.34
N LYS A 478 3.62 21.78 43.91
CA LYS A 478 4.69 21.14 44.69
C LYS A 478 5.96 21.99 44.80
N LEU A 479 6.19 22.86 43.82
CA LEU A 479 7.28 23.85 43.84
C LEU A 479 6.91 25.16 44.57
N ASP A 480 5.72 25.27 45.14
CA ASP A 480 5.15 26.47 45.77
C ASP A 480 5.02 27.67 44.78
N ARG A 481 5.00 27.40 43.47
CA ARG A 481 4.75 28.38 42.41
C ARG A 481 3.25 28.54 42.21
N LEU A 482 2.55 29.06 43.24
CA LEU A 482 1.08 29.03 43.28
C LEU A 482 0.39 29.83 42.18
N PRO A 483 0.87 31.01 41.72
CA PRO A 483 0.24 31.73 40.62
C PRO A 483 0.29 30.95 39.29
N GLU A 484 1.43 30.34 38.98
CA GLU A 484 1.60 29.54 37.78
C GLU A 484 0.79 28.23 37.85
N ALA A 485 0.68 27.64 39.05
CA ALA A 485 -0.15 26.47 39.28
C ALA A 485 -1.64 26.76 38.98
N VAL A 486 -2.16 27.90 39.46
CA VAL A 486 -3.53 28.35 39.16
C VAL A 486 -3.74 28.53 37.66
N ALA A 487 -2.81 29.24 36.99
CA ALA A 487 -2.92 29.48 35.57
C ALA A 487 -2.92 28.15 34.74
N ALA A 488 -2.04 27.22 35.09
CA ALA A 488 -1.98 25.90 34.43
C ALA A 488 -3.26 25.09 34.66
N LEU A 489 -3.80 25.05 35.89
CA LEU A 489 -5.03 24.34 36.21
C LEU A 489 -6.25 24.96 35.52
N GLN A 490 -6.31 26.26 35.34
CA GLN A 490 -7.35 26.93 34.58
C GLN A 490 -7.31 26.52 33.09
N GLN A 491 -6.11 26.34 32.51
CA GLN A 491 -5.99 25.79 31.16
C GLN A 491 -6.43 24.33 31.12
N ALA A 492 -6.06 23.51 32.12
CA ALA A 492 -6.52 22.13 32.22
C ALA A 492 -8.05 22.04 32.27
N ILE A 493 -8.70 22.82 33.12
CA ILE A 493 -10.18 22.87 33.23
C ILE A 493 -10.82 23.29 31.90
N LYS A 494 -10.22 24.23 31.19
CA LYS A 494 -10.72 24.65 29.88
C LYS A 494 -10.65 23.54 28.84
N GLN A 495 -9.60 22.71 28.86
CA GLN A 495 -9.40 21.62 27.93
C GLN A 495 -10.15 20.35 28.35
N LEU A 496 -10.34 20.14 29.64
CA LEU A 496 -10.92 18.95 30.26
C LEU A 496 -12.08 19.36 31.21
N PRO A 497 -13.17 19.94 30.68
CA PRO A 497 -14.24 20.52 31.50
C PRO A 497 -14.99 19.50 32.36
N ASP A 498 -14.93 18.21 31.97
CA ASP A 498 -15.64 17.14 32.68
C ASP A 498 -14.79 16.39 33.70
N GLN A 499 -13.51 16.79 33.88
CA GLN A 499 -12.62 16.15 34.83
C GLN A 499 -12.64 16.88 36.19
N ALA A 500 -12.83 16.13 37.29
CA ALA A 500 -12.90 16.67 38.63
C ALA A 500 -11.53 17.01 39.25
N ASP A 501 -10.46 16.30 38.90
CA ASP A 501 -9.14 16.37 39.52
C ASP A 501 -8.47 17.76 39.43
N PRO A 502 -8.51 18.47 38.28
CA PRO A 502 -8.00 19.82 38.19
C PRO A 502 -8.71 20.79 39.12
N HIS A 503 -10.03 20.67 39.30
CA HIS A 503 -10.82 21.48 40.23
C HIS A 503 -10.44 21.20 41.68
N LEU A 504 -10.22 19.94 42.06
CA LEU A 504 -9.78 19.58 43.41
C LEU A 504 -8.39 20.14 43.73
N THR A 505 -7.48 20.04 42.75
CA THR A 505 -6.12 20.58 42.91
C THR A 505 -6.15 22.12 43.01
N LEU A 506 -6.95 22.78 42.17
CA LEU A 506 -7.15 24.22 42.20
C LEU A 506 -7.75 24.66 43.55
N ALA A 507 -8.76 23.97 44.04
CA ALA A 507 -9.36 24.24 45.33
C ALA A 507 -8.34 24.16 46.50
N ALA A 508 -7.44 23.15 46.45
CA ALA A 508 -6.38 23.03 47.45
C ALA A 508 -5.40 24.21 47.41
N ILE A 509 -5.07 24.72 46.23
CA ILE A 509 -4.20 25.90 46.06
C ILE A 509 -4.89 27.17 46.54
N LEU A 510 -6.16 27.37 46.23
CA LEU A 510 -6.95 28.53 46.65
C LEU A 510 -7.06 28.61 48.17
N VAL A 511 -7.13 27.49 48.89
CA VAL A 511 -7.04 27.45 50.35
C VAL A 511 -5.69 27.99 50.83
N LYS A 512 -4.58 27.56 50.20
CA LYS A 512 -3.23 28.09 50.55
C LYS A 512 -3.14 29.60 50.31
N GLN A 513 -3.82 30.10 49.29
CA GLN A 513 -3.89 31.52 48.93
C GLN A 513 -4.90 32.31 49.82
N LYS A 514 -5.51 31.67 50.82
CA LYS A 514 -6.51 32.27 51.72
C LYS A 514 -7.77 32.75 50.98
N GLN A 515 -8.21 32.01 49.95
CA GLN A 515 -9.43 32.27 49.18
C GLN A 515 -10.47 31.14 49.40
N PRO A 516 -11.06 31.03 50.62
CA PRO A 516 -11.90 29.88 50.99
C PRO A 516 -13.21 29.79 50.20
N GLU A 517 -13.78 30.93 49.78
CA GLU A 517 -15.01 30.97 48.99
C GLU A 517 -14.81 30.40 47.60
N ALA A 518 -13.77 30.83 46.89
CA ALA A 518 -13.40 30.29 45.58
C ALA A 518 -13.07 28.79 45.67
N ALA A 519 -12.34 28.37 46.72
CA ALA A 519 -12.05 26.97 46.97
C ALA A 519 -13.30 26.11 47.18
N ALA A 520 -14.33 26.67 47.83
CA ALA A 520 -15.61 25.99 48.06
C ALA A 520 -16.39 25.78 46.75
N GLU A 521 -16.39 26.76 45.84
CA GLU A 521 -17.02 26.62 44.51
C GLU A 521 -16.32 25.57 43.67
N GLU A 522 -14.98 25.56 43.62
CA GLU A 522 -14.22 24.55 42.92
C GLU A 522 -14.49 23.12 43.45
N ARG A 523 -14.55 22.95 44.78
CA ARG A 523 -14.92 21.66 45.39
C ARG A 523 -16.34 21.22 45.04
N LYS A 524 -17.29 22.17 45.02
CA LYS A 524 -18.68 21.89 44.62
C LYS A 524 -18.77 21.44 43.17
N THR A 525 -18.02 22.12 42.28
CA THR A 525 -17.92 21.72 40.87
C THR A 525 -17.35 20.30 40.72
N ALA A 526 -16.22 20.04 41.36
CA ALA A 526 -15.62 18.70 41.38
C ALA A 526 -16.57 17.62 41.91
N ALA A 527 -17.27 17.90 43.02
CA ALA A 527 -18.24 16.95 43.58
C ALA A 527 -19.41 16.66 42.62
N ASN A 528 -19.87 17.66 41.86
CA ASN A 528 -20.90 17.48 40.83
C ASN A 528 -20.39 16.64 39.68
N LEU A 529 -19.17 16.91 39.18
CA LEU A 529 -18.54 16.13 38.11
C LEU A 529 -18.32 14.66 38.52
N MET A 530 -17.82 14.42 39.74
CA MET A 530 -17.64 13.07 40.29
C MET A 530 -19.00 12.33 40.38
N ARG A 531 -20.06 13.04 40.81
CA ARG A 531 -21.40 12.46 40.88
C ARG A 531 -21.94 12.12 39.48
N ALA A 532 -21.76 13.03 38.51
CA ALA A 532 -22.18 12.80 37.15
C ALA A 532 -21.44 11.57 36.56
N HIS A 533 -20.13 11.48 36.71
CA HIS A 533 -19.34 10.34 36.28
C HIS A 533 -19.81 9.01 36.92
N MET A 534 -20.06 9.02 38.22
CA MET A 534 -20.54 7.83 38.93
C MET A 534 -21.94 7.43 38.49
N ASN A 535 -22.82 8.39 38.19
CA ASN A 535 -24.14 8.12 37.65
C ASN A 535 -24.07 7.54 36.24
N PHE A 536 -23.18 8.09 35.38
CA PHE A 536 -22.93 7.54 34.05
C PHE A 536 -22.46 6.08 34.11
N GLN A 537 -21.48 5.74 34.94
CA GLN A 537 -21.03 4.35 35.14
C GLN A 537 -22.15 3.42 35.59
N ARG A 538 -23.02 3.88 36.49
CA ARG A 538 -24.20 3.09 36.91
C ARG A 538 -25.17 2.89 35.77
N ALA A 539 -25.39 3.90 34.93
CA ALA A 539 -26.25 3.82 33.76
C ALA A 539 -25.69 2.82 32.73
N GLU A 540 -24.38 2.86 32.51
CA GLU A 540 -23.70 1.92 31.61
C GLU A 540 -23.83 0.45 32.08
N VAL A 541 -23.59 0.19 33.36
CA VAL A 541 -23.75 -1.16 33.94
C VAL A 541 -25.19 -1.64 33.84
N ALA A 542 -26.17 -0.79 34.17
CA ALA A 542 -27.59 -1.14 34.06
C ALA A 542 -27.99 -1.40 32.61
N THR A 543 -27.50 -0.61 31.66
CA THR A 543 -27.74 -0.81 30.23
C THR A 543 -27.15 -2.14 29.74
N GLY A 544 -25.91 -2.48 30.15
CA GLY A 544 -25.28 -3.77 29.86
C GLY A 544 -26.09 -4.96 30.39
N SER A 545 -26.59 -4.85 31.64
CA SER A 545 -27.49 -5.84 32.24
C SER A 545 -28.78 -5.97 31.44
N GLY A 546 -29.40 -4.85 31.06
CA GLY A 546 -30.62 -4.81 30.24
C GLY A 546 -30.43 -5.48 28.88
N LYS A 547 -29.30 -5.24 28.20
CA LYS A 547 -28.96 -5.91 26.92
C LYS A 547 -28.86 -7.43 27.08
N SER A 548 -28.23 -7.91 28.14
CA SER A 548 -28.10 -9.34 28.43
C SER A 548 -29.48 -9.99 28.68
N LEU A 549 -30.36 -9.31 29.45
CA LEU A 549 -31.73 -9.76 29.68
C LEU A 549 -32.56 -9.77 28.40
N LEU A 550 -32.43 -8.74 27.56
CA LEU A 550 -33.12 -8.65 26.28
C LEU A 550 -32.69 -9.76 25.32
N ALA A 551 -31.39 -10.09 25.28
CA ALA A 551 -30.86 -11.19 24.49
C ALA A 551 -31.36 -12.56 24.97
N SER A 552 -31.61 -12.71 26.28
CA SER A 552 -32.18 -13.94 26.86
C SER A 552 -33.73 -14.03 26.76
N GLY A 553 -34.37 -13.06 26.11
CA GLY A 553 -35.85 -13.00 25.95
C GLY A 553 -36.62 -12.49 27.18
N ARG A 554 -35.93 -12.02 28.22
CA ARG A 554 -36.53 -11.46 29.44
C ARG A 554 -36.82 -9.97 29.24
N ILE A 555 -37.80 -9.68 28.36
CA ILE A 555 -38.06 -8.32 27.85
C ILE A 555 -38.50 -7.37 28.99
N ASP A 556 -39.38 -7.82 29.88
CA ASP A 556 -39.90 -6.97 30.96
C ASP A 556 -38.80 -6.60 31.96
N ASP A 557 -37.94 -7.53 32.30
CA ASP A 557 -36.80 -7.28 33.17
C ASP A 557 -35.75 -6.35 32.52
N ALA A 558 -35.56 -6.48 31.20
CA ALA A 558 -34.69 -5.58 30.44
C ALA A 558 -35.21 -4.15 30.46
N VAL A 559 -36.53 -3.92 30.30
CA VAL A 559 -37.17 -2.61 30.41
C VAL A 559 -36.90 -1.98 31.77
N VAL A 560 -36.97 -2.77 32.85
CA VAL A 560 -36.69 -2.27 34.22
C VAL A 560 -35.23 -1.80 34.32
N GLU A 561 -34.27 -2.59 33.81
CA GLU A 561 -32.86 -2.20 33.85
C GLU A 561 -32.53 -0.95 32.99
N PHE A 562 -33.16 -0.82 31.82
CA PHE A 562 -33.00 0.40 31.01
C PHE A 562 -33.63 1.61 31.69
N CYS A 563 -34.76 1.44 32.38
CA CYS A 563 -35.35 2.50 33.20
C CYS A 563 -34.43 2.87 34.39
N ASN A 564 -33.77 1.91 35.03
CA ASN A 564 -32.77 2.17 36.06
C ASN A 564 -31.62 2.99 35.47
N ALA A 565 -31.10 2.61 34.30
CA ALA A 565 -30.07 3.34 33.61
C ALA A 565 -30.44 4.81 33.38
N ILE A 566 -31.60 5.07 32.82
CA ILE A 566 -32.14 6.43 32.57
C ILE A 566 -32.35 7.20 33.88
N SER A 567 -32.70 6.51 34.97
CA SER A 567 -32.83 7.16 36.27
C SER A 567 -31.50 7.64 36.86
N PHE A 568 -30.41 6.91 36.58
CA PHE A 568 -29.05 7.31 36.95
C PHE A 568 -28.54 8.43 36.06
N ASP A 569 -28.65 8.29 34.76
CA ASP A 569 -28.25 9.31 33.80
C ASP A 569 -29.31 9.51 32.69
N PRO A 570 -30.16 10.53 32.82
CA PRO A 570 -31.17 10.86 31.82
C PRO A 570 -30.59 11.34 30.47
N GLN A 571 -29.31 11.65 30.40
CA GLN A 571 -28.61 12.08 29.18
C GLN A 571 -27.89 10.93 28.47
N TYR A 572 -28.01 9.70 28.97
CA TYR A 572 -27.36 8.55 28.36
C TYR A 572 -28.20 8.01 27.18
N ALA A 573 -27.89 8.49 25.97
CA ALA A 573 -28.65 8.23 24.74
C ALA A 573 -28.81 6.72 24.45
N GLU A 574 -27.77 5.91 24.71
CA GLU A 574 -27.81 4.47 24.47
C GLU A 574 -28.89 3.76 25.30
N ALA A 575 -29.07 4.16 26.57
CA ALA A 575 -30.14 3.60 27.40
C ALA A 575 -31.53 3.86 26.84
N HIS A 576 -31.76 5.03 26.23
CA HIS A 576 -33.02 5.37 25.55
C HIS A 576 -33.22 4.55 24.28
N LEU A 577 -32.16 4.30 23.48
CA LEU A 577 -32.23 3.46 22.27
C LEU A 577 -32.54 2.00 22.61
N GLU A 578 -31.88 1.47 23.63
CA GLU A 578 -32.11 0.08 24.06
C GLU A 578 -33.47 -0.10 24.71
N LEU A 579 -33.95 0.89 25.49
CA LEU A 579 -35.33 0.91 25.97
C LEU A 579 -36.33 0.89 24.81
N ALA A 580 -36.10 1.70 23.78
CA ALA A 580 -36.96 1.71 22.59
C ALA A 580 -37.01 0.35 21.90
N SER A 581 -35.84 -0.32 21.77
CA SER A 581 -35.76 -1.67 21.21
C SER A 581 -36.54 -2.69 22.02
N ALA A 582 -36.44 -2.63 23.35
CA ALA A 582 -37.22 -3.52 24.25
C ALA A 582 -38.73 -3.26 24.16
N LEU A 583 -39.16 -1.99 24.11
CA LEU A 583 -40.59 -1.60 23.98
C LEU A 583 -41.20 -2.05 22.63
N GLU A 584 -40.42 -2.03 21.55
CA GLU A 584 -40.90 -2.59 20.27
C GLU A 584 -41.14 -4.08 20.36
N LYS A 585 -40.26 -4.83 21.01
CA LYS A 585 -40.47 -6.27 21.23
C LYS A 585 -41.67 -6.57 22.13
N GLN A 586 -42.06 -5.63 23.02
CA GLN A 586 -43.32 -5.70 23.78
C GLN A 586 -44.54 -5.30 22.94
N GLY A 587 -44.39 -4.79 21.73
CA GLY A 587 -45.49 -4.27 20.89
C GLY A 587 -45.88 -2.83 21.22
N ASN A 588 -45.13 -2.10 22.04
CA ASN A 588 -45.40 -0.72 22.43
C ASN A 588 -44.67 0.30 21.53
N ALA A 589 -45.11 0.38 20.28
CA ALA A 589 -44.47 1.20 19.26
C ALA A 589 -44.50 2.71 19.55
N ALA A 590 -45.50 3.20 20.26
CA ALA A 590 -45.64 4.63 20.56
C ALA A 590 -44.54 5.10 21.55
N ASP A 591 -44.35 4.37 22.64
CA ASP A 591 -43.34 4.69 23.64
C ASP A 591 -41.93 4.45 23.08
N ALA A 592 -41.75 3.42 22.24
CA ALA A 592 -40.50 3.18 21.54
C ALA A 592 -40.09 4.36 20.64
N SER A 593 -41.03 4.91 19.88
CA SER A 593 -40.80 6.09 19.04
C SER A 593 -40.43 7.32 19.86
N ALA A 594 -41.04 7.50 21.03
CA ALA A 594 -40.75 8.60 21.94
C ALA A 594 -39.30 8.50 22.51
N GLU A 595 -38.87 7.30 22.89
CA GLU A 595 -37.53 7.08 23.42
C GLU A 595 -36.45 7.27 22.35
N ARG A 596 -36.66 6.85 21.10
CA ARG A 596 -35.77 7.16 19.98
C ARG A 596 -35.66 8.66 19.71
N ALA A 597 -36.78 9.38 19.81
CA ALA A 597 -36.76 10.82 19.64
C ALA A 597 -35.92 11.51 20.75
N ARG A 598 -36.01 11.01 22.00
CA ARG A 598 -35.17 11.51 23.10
C ARG A 598 -33.70 11.23 22.86
N ALA A 599 -33.31 10.00 22.50
CA ALA A 599 -31.94 9.66 22.16
C ALA A 599 -31.38 10.59 21.08
N LYS A 600 -32.15 10.80 20.00
CA LYS A 600 -31.75 11.71 18.92
C LYS A 600 -31.63 13.17 19.38
N ALA A 601 -32.47 13.63 20.31
CA ALA A 601 -32.36 14.97 20.86
C ALA A 601 -31.09 15.15 21.74
N ILE A 602 -30.67 14.09 22.44
CA ILE A 602 -29.45 14.08 23.24
C ILE A 602 -28.20 14.12 22.33
N GLU A 603 -28.20 13.37 21.21
CA GLU A 603 -27.08 13.31 20.26
C GLU A 603 -27.00 14.52 19.31
N GLY A 604 -28.05 15.35 19.24
CA GLY A 604 -28.12 16.50 18.35
C GLY A 604 -27.20 17.67 18.75
N PRO A 605 -26.78 18.52 17.78
CA PRO A 605 -25.96 19.68 18.07
C PRO A 605 -26.68 20.67 18.98
N GLY A 606 -26.27 20.71 20.24
CA GLY A 606 -26.85 21.57 21.28
C GLY A 606 -27.77 20.86 22.26
N GLY A 607 -27.60 19.55 22.46
CA GLY A 607 -28.39 18.63 23.27
C GLY A 607 -29.41 19.30 24.20
N ASP A 608 -30.69 19.28 23.82
CA ASP A 608 -31.74 20.03 24.56
C ASP A 608 -32.02 19.32 25.89
N SER A 609 -31.23 19.67 26.89
CA SER A 609 -31.29 19.13 28.25
C SER A 609 -32.64 19.30 28.94
N GLN A 610 -33.53 20.13 28.40
CA GLN A 610 -34.86 20.32 28.95
C GLN A 610 -35.87 19.25 28.54
N GLN A 611 -35.72 18.65 27.35
CA GLN A 611 -36.61 17.56 26.91
C GLN A 611 -36.27 16.20 27.53
N ALA A 612 -35.03 16.00 27.94
CA ALA A 612 -34.56 14.78 28.60
C ALA A 612 -34.82 14.74 30.11
N GLN A 613 -35.16 15.86 30.74
CA GLN A 613 -35.35 15.97 32.23
C GLN A 613 -36.59 15.22 32.77
N HIS A 614 -37.51 14.82 31.93
CA HIS A 614 -38.66 14.01 32.35
C HIS A 614 -38.44 12.57 31.91
N GLY A 615 -38.10 11.70 32.85
CA GLY A 615 -37.96 10.26 32.60
C GLY A 615 -39.17 9.68 31.89
N PRO A 616 -39.03 8.54 31.18
CA PRO A 616 -40.10 7.92 30.42
C PRO A 616 -41.32 7.69 31.29
N ALA A 617 -42.52 8.01 30.79
CA ALA A 617 -43.77 7.76 31.51
C ALA A 617 -43.95 6.28 31.90
N ILE A 618 -43.26 5.38 31.21
CA ILE A 618 -43.26 3.93 31.47
C ILE A 618 -42.37 3.56 32.66
N CYS A 619 -41.29 4.28 32.91
CA CYS A 619 -40.36 4.02 34.04
C CYS A 619 -40.95 4.43 35.41
N GLY A 620 -42.04 5.18 35.43
CA GLY A 620 -42.72 5.59 36.64
C GLY A 620 -43.97 4.79 37.00
N LYS A 621 -44.37 3.82 36.17
CA LYS A 621 -45.50 2.94 36.43
C LYS A 621 -45.02 1.67 37.15
N LYS A 622 -45.09 1.68 38.50
CA LYS A 622 -45.10 0.45 39.29
C LYS A 622 -46.48 -0.16 39.33
#